data_5763ca375de290507b6663aac6e4a734
#
_entry.id   5763ca375de290507b6663aac6e4a734
#
_cell.length_a   1.000
_cell.length_b   1.000
_cell.length_c   1.000
_cell.angle_alpha   90.00
_cell.angle_beta   90.00
_cell.angle_gamma   90.00
#
_symmetry.space_group_name_H-M   'P 1'
#
loop_
_entity.id
_entity.type
_entity.pdbx_description
1 polymer ?
#
loop_
_entity_poly.entity_id
_entity_poly.type
_entity_poly.pdbx_seq_one_letter_code
_entity_poly.pdbx_strand_id
1 'polypeptide(L)'
;MPILFTALEIPESTQASILDLRPKNLGINKPATLHITLHYIGMVNNVQSDLIQASLLNVKAKPYSQKIRGVGAFHQTRAPHILWAGVHKCEELLNLHVSVGQYLQEVGVTLENRQYNPHITVARIKKTNKALVGSYLNNHRNFSAHFDVTGFSLFSSERTKLGAIYTKLHSYDF
;
A
#
# COMPACT_ATOMS: atom_id res chain seq x y z
N MET A 1 -15.05 13.80 7.63
CA MET A 1 -13.60 14.05 7.41
C MET A 1 -13.03 12.82 6.74
N PRO A 2 -12.43 12.93 5.54
CA PRO A 2 -11.85 11.79 4.84
C PRO A 2 -10.59 11.29 5.57
N ILE A 3 -10.34 9.98 5.47
CA ILE A 3 -9.05 9.38 5.85
C ILE A 3 -8.20 9.36 4.57
N LEU A 4 -7.04 9.99 4.58
CA LEU A 4 -6.16 10.08 3.41
C LEU A 4 -4.92 9.18 3.55
N PHE A 5 -4.41 8.74 2.40
CA PHE A 5 -3.11 8.07 2.28
C PHE A 5 -2.54 8.27 0.88
N THR A 6 -1.22 8.25 0.76
CA THR A 6 -0.52 8.23 -0.53
C THR A 6 -0.04 6.82 -0.85
N ALA A 7 -0.09 6.43 -2.12
CA ALA A 7 0.28 5.10 -2.56
C ALA A 7 0.74 5.04 -4.02
N LEU A 8 1.52 4.00 -4.34
CA LEU A 8 1.76 3.57 -5.72
C LEU A 8 0.64 2.64 -6.15
N GLU A 9 0.12 2.87 -7.34
CA GLU A 9 -0.87 1.99 -7.98
C GLU A 9 -0.15 0.81 -8.65
N ILE A 10 -0.76 -0.36 -8.58
CA ILE A 10 -0.25 -1.55 -9.29
C ILE A 10 -0.93 -1.61 -10.65
N PRO A 11 -0.19 -1.62 -11.76
CA PRO A 11 -0.77 -1.75 -13.10
C PRO A 11 -1.58 -3.04 -13.24
N GLU A 12 -2.64 -2.99 -14.03
CA GLU A 12 -3.56 -4.10 -14.23
C GLU A 12 -2.85 -5.37 -14.73
N SER A 13 -1.85 -5.20 -15.59
CA SER A 13 -1.01 -6.30 -16.09
C SER A 13 -0.26 -7.06 -15.00
N THR A 14 0.12 -6.37 -13.90
CA THR A 14 0.81 -6.98 -12.75
C THR A 14 -0.16 -7.44 -11.68
N GLN A 15 -1.36 -6.85 -11.59
CA GLN A 15 -2.35 -7.21 -10.58
C GLN A 15 -2.75 -8.69 -10.65
N ALA A 16 -2.93 -9.25 -11.86
CA ALA A 16 -3.37 -10.64 -12.05
C ALA A 16 -2.45 -11.62 -11.31
N SER A 17 -1.14 -11.51 -11.49
CA SER A 17 -0.16 -12.39 -10.82
C SER A 17 -0.15 -12.24 -9.30
N ILE A 18 -0.40 -11.04 -8.78
CA ILE A 18 -0.50 -10.80 -7.33
C ILE A 18 -1.83 -11.33 -6.78
N LEU A 19 -2.91 -11.24 -7.56
CA LEU A 19 -4.22 -11.78 -7.18
C LEU A 19 -4.21 -13.31 -7.10
N ASP A 20 -3.41 -13.98 -7.90
CA ASP A 20 -3.21 -15.44 -7.86
C ASP A 20 -2.57 -15.92 -6.55
N LEU A 21 -1.88 -15.04 -5.82
CA LEU A 21 -1.39 -15.33 -4.47
C LEU A 21 -2.53 -15.47 -3.44
N ARG A 22 -3.76 -15.08 -3.75
CA ARG A 22 -4.87 -15.16 -2.80
C ARG A 22 -5.25 -16.60 -2.50
N PRO A 23 -5.31 -17.00 -1.23
CA PRO A 23 -5.80 -18.32 -0.86
C PRO A 23 -7.24 -18.54 -1.35
N LYS A 24 -7.47 -19.63 -2.10
CA LYS A 24 -8.76 -19.87 -2.78
C LYS A 24 -9.92 -20.28 -1.84
N ASN A 25 -9.61 -20.85 -0.66
CA ASN A 25 -10.59 -21.53 0.21
C ASN A 25 -10.79 -20.88 1.59
N LEU A 26 -10.57 -19.59 1.71
CA LEU A 26 -10.67 -18.88 2.99
C LEU A 26 -11.69 -17.74 2.93
N GLY A 27 -12.42 -17.57 4.03
CA GLY A 27 -13.15 -16.35 4.29
C GLY A 27 -12.19 -15.17 4.46
N ILE A 28 -11.68 -14.65 3.34
CA ILE A 28 -10.73 -13.55 3.30
C ILE A 28 -11.46 -12.24 2.99
N ASN A 29 -11.09 -11.18 3.71
CA ASN A 29 -11.40 -9.84 3.24
C ASN A 29 -10.37 -9.49 2.16
N LYS A 30 -10.84 -9.27 0.94
CA LYS A 30 -10.02 -8.83 -0.19
C LYS A 30 -9.87 -7.32 -0.09
N PRO A 31 -8.64 -6.76 -0.16
CA PRO A 31 -8.49 -5.32 -0.35
C PRO A 31 -9.16 -4.92 -1.66
N ALA A 32 -9.85 -3.79 -1.65
CA ALA A 32 -10.58 -3.28 -2.82
C ALA A 32 -9.62 -3.00 -3.99
N THR A 33 -8.41 -2.54 -3.67
CA THR A 33 -7.38 -2.16 -4.65
C THR A 33 -6.01 -2.59 -4.15
N LEU A 34 -5.20 -3.19 -5.02
CA LEU A 34 -3.80 -3.48 -4.72
C LEU A 34 -2.98 -2.20 -4.86
N HIS A 35 -2.17 -1.90 -3.85
CA HIS A 35 -1.33 -0.71 -3.82
C HIS A 35 -0.13 -0.91 -2.89
N ILE A 36 0.88 -0.04 -3.06
CA ILE A 36 1.99 0.10 -2.10
C ILE A 36 1.78 1.43 -1.38
N THR A 37 1.42 1.39 -0.10
CA THR A 37 1.28 2.61 0.69
C THR A 37 2.62 3.30 0.85
N LEU A 38 2.68 4.60 0.54
CA LEU A 38 3.82 5.47 0.88
C LEU A 38 3.62 6.04 2.29
N HIS A 39 2.56 6.81 2.52
CA HIS A 39 2.23 7.36 3.82
C HIS A 39 0.75 7.26 4.13
N TYR A 40 0.44 6.83 5.35
CA TYR A 40 -0.89 6.98 5.93
C TYR A 40 -0.98 8.34 6.61
N ILE A 41 -1.92 9.17 6.18
CA ILE A 41 -2.08 10.56 6.64
C ILE A 41 -3.09 10.62 7.79
N GLY A 42 -4.15 9.82 7.71
CA GLY A 42 -5.23 9.83 8.69
C GLY A 42 -6.38 10.77 8.33
N MET A 43 -7.21 11.09 9.33
CA MET A 43 -8.36 11.99 9.13
C MET A 43 -7.91 13.44 9.01
N VAL A 44 -8.43 14.12 7.98
CA VAL A 44 -8.18 15.54 7.70
C VAL A 44 -9.49 16.26 7.40
N ASN A 45 -9.53 17.57 7.60
CA ASN A 45 -10.62 18.42 7.12
C ASN A 45 -10.39 18.81 5.64
N ASN A 46 -11.36 19.48 5.02
CA ASN A 46 -11.28 19.83 3.61
C ASN A 46 -10.12 20.81 3.32
N VAL A 47 -9.92 21.81 4.17
CA VAL A 47 -8.81 22.78 4.01
C VAL A 47 -7.45 22.06 4.03
N GLN A 48 -7.26 21.16 5.01
CA GLN A 48 -6.05 20.37 5.08
C GLN A 48 -5.88 19.45 3.87
N SER A 49 -6.96 18.86 3.37
CA SER A 49 -6.95 18.03 2.16
C SER A 49 -6.47 18.83 0.94
N ASP A 50 -6.96 20.06 0.76
CA ASP A 50 -6.55 20.92 -0.35
C ASP A 50 -5.08 21.34 -0.26
N LEU A 51 -4.61 21.67 0.95
CA LEU A 51 -3.20 21.97 1.19
C LEU A 51 -2.28 20.77 0.88
N ILE A 52 -2.68 19.56 1.28
CA ILE A 52 -1.96 18.33 0.98
C ILE A 52 -1.88 18.12 -0.53
N GLN A 53 -3.01 18.24 -1.24
CA GLN A 53 -3.04 18.06 -2.70
C GLN A 53 -2.10 19.06 -3.40
N ALA A 54 -2.13 20.33 -3.00
CA ALA A 54 -1.27 21.36 -3.58
C ALA A 54 0.23 21.12 -3.27
N SER A 55 0.57 20.74 -2.04
CA SER A 55 1.95 20.49 -1.63
C SER A 55 2.56 19.32 -2.39
N LEU A 56 1.82 18.23 -2.57
CA LEU A 56 2.29 17.02 -3.25
C LEU A 56 2.60 17.25 -4.75
N LEU A 57 2.12 18.31 -5.39
CA LEU A 57 2.51 18.70 -6.75
C LEU A 57 4.00 19.06 -6.89
N ASN A 58 4.65 19.38 -5.78
CA ASN A 58 6.07 19.73 -5.75
C ASN A 58 7.00 18.51 -5.64
N VAL A 59 6.48 17.32 -5.38
CA VAL A 59 7.27 16.09 -5.34
C VAL A 59 7.90 15.84 -6.71
N LYS A 60 9.23 15.69 -6.75
CA LYS A 60 9.97 15.36 -7.96
C LYS A 60 10.62 14.00 -7.81
N ALA A 61 10.39 13.14 -8.78
CA ALA A 61 11.01 11.82 -8.88
C ALA A 61 11.27 11.49 -10.36
N LYS A 62 11.89 10.35 -10.60
CA LYS A 62 12.07 9.82 -11.96
C LYS A 62 11.34 8.48 -12.04
N PRO A 63 10.80 8.12 -13.22
CA PRO A 63 10.28 6.78 -13.43
C PRO A 63 11.32 5.71 -13.11
N TYR A 64 10.87 4.61 -12.50
CA TYR A 64 11.74 3.48 -12.15
C TYR A 64 10.97 2.16 -12.17
N SER A 65 11.70 1.04 -12.21
CA SER A 65 11.10 -0.29 -12.17
C SER A 65 11.06 -0.83 -10.74
N GLN A 66 9.85 -1.05 -10.22
CA GLN A 66 9.63 -1.60 -8.89
C GLN A 66 9.56 -3.12 -8.93
N LYS A 67 10.43 -3.78 -8.16
CA LYS A 67 10.44 -5.24 -8.03
C LYS A 67 9.61 -5.68 -6.83
N ILE A 68 8.80 -6.72 -7.03
CA ILE A 68 8.04 -7.44 -6.01
C ILE A 68 8.71 -8.79 -5.81
N ARG A 69 9.00 -9.17 -4.56
CA ARG A 69 9.70 -10.43 -4.25
C ARG A 69 9.17 -11.09 -2.99
N GLY A 70 8.83 -12.35 -3.15
CA GLY A 70 8.39 -13.19 -2.05
C GLY A 70 7.06 -12.77 -1.46
N VAL A 71 6.69 -13.40 -0.38
CA VAL A 71 5.47 -13.16 0.38
C VAL A 71 5.76 -13.17 1.87
N GLY A 72 4.87 -12.60 2.65
CA GLY A 72 4.95 -12.62 4.10
C GLY A 72 3.60 -12.50 4.77
N ALA A 73 3.63 -12.49 6.08
CA ALA A 73 2.45 -12.31 6.92
C ALA A 73 2.77 -11.42 8.11
N PHE A 74 1.88 -10.46 8.40
CA PHE A 74 1.92 -9.76 9.68
C PHE A 74 1.07 -10.51 10.69
N HIS A 75 1.67 -10.80 11.85
CA HIS A 75 0.99 -11.44 12.96
C HIS A 75 0.45 -10.37 13.91
N GLN A 76 -0.86 -10.41 14.16
CA GLN A 76 -1.47 -9.59 15.20
C GLN A 76 -2.05 -10.53 16.28
N THR A 77 -1.86 -10.19 17.55
CA THR A 77 -2.29 -11.02 18.69
C THR A 77 -3.81 -11.17 18.79
N ARG A 78 -4.60 -10.29 18.20
CA ARG A 78 -6.07 -10.25 18.32
C ARG A 78 -6.84 -10.17 17.01
N ALA A 79 -6.20 -10.19 15.84
CA ALA A 79 -6.92 -9.89 14.61
C ALA A 79 -6.29 -10.52 13.39
N PRO A 80 -6.94 -10.41 12.22
CA PRO A 80 -6.60 -11.25 11.08
C PRO A 80 -5.15 -11.09 10.70
N HIS A 81 -4.51 -12.21 10.39
CA HIS A 81 -3.23 -12.18 9.73
C HIS A 81 -3.37 -11.45 8.40
N ILE A 82 -2.45 -10.54 8.11
CA ILE A 82 -2.37 -9.87 6.83
C ILE A 82 -1.34 -10.61 6.01
N LEU A 83 -1.77 -11.22 4.91
CA LEU A 83 -0.90 -11.79 3.90
C LEU A 83 -0.51 -10.69 2.91
N TRP A 84 0.78 -10.62 2.57
CA TRP A 84 1.30 -9.59 1.70
C TRP A 84 2.33 -10.13 0.70
N ALA A 85 2.45 -9.45 -0.44
CA ALA A 85 3.56 -9.61 -1.37
C ALA A 85 4.65 -8.61 -1.01
N GLY A 86 5.90 -9.06 -0.99
CA GLY A 86 7.07 -8.28 -0.60
C GLY A 86 7.46 -7.26 -1.66
N VAL A 87 7.78 -6.05 -1.24
CA VAL A 87 8.24 -4.96 -2.11
C VAL A 87 9.73 -4.74 -1.87
N HIS A 88 10.53 -4.81 -2.94
CA HIS A 88 11.96 -4.55 -2.85
C HIS A 88 12.21 -3.07 -2.53
N LYS A 89 12.99 -2.81 -1.47
CA LYS A 89 13.36 -1.45 -1.05
C LYS A 89 14.50 -0.93 -1.93
N CYS A 90 14.17 -0.48 -3.15
CA CYS A 90 15.15 0.21 -3.99
C CYS A 90 15.32 1.67 -3.53
N GLU A 91 16.40 2.30 -3.95
CA GLU A 91 16.73 3.68 -3.58
C GLU A 91 15.66 4.66 -4.05
N GLU A 92 15.13 4.48 -5.25
CA GLU A 92 14.10 5.32 -5.84
C GLU A 92 12.80 5.31 -5.00
N LEU A 93 12.36 4.14 -4.54
CA LEU A 93 11.19 4.01 -3.67
C LEU A 93 11.42 4.70 -2.32
N LEU A 94 12.61 4.53 -1.74
CA LEU A 94 12.95 5.13 -0.45
C LEU A 94 13.04 6.67 -0.56
N ASN A 95 13.65 7.18 -1.63
CA ASN A 95 13.74 8.61 -1.90
C ASN A 95 12.34 9.22 -2.14
N LEU A 96 11.48 8.53 -2.89
CA LEU A 96 10.09 8.95 -3.08
C LEU A 96 9.33 9.00 -1.76
N HIS A 97 9.45 7.96 -0.93
CA HIS A 97 8.83 7.93 0.39
C HIS A 97 9.29 9.11 1.25
N VAL A 98 10.58 9.39 1.30
CA VAL A 98 11.13 10.53 2.06
C VAL A 98 10.61 11.85 1.51
N SER A 99 10.65 12.07 0.20
CA SER A 99 10.18 13.30 -0.44
C SER A 99 8.69 13.56 -0.20
N VAL A 100 7.84 12.56 -0.40
CA VAL A 100 6.40 12.68 -0.10
C VAL A 100 6.19 13.01 1.37
N GLY A 101 6.93 12.36 2.28
CA GLY A 101 6.86 12.64 3.72
C GLY A 101 7.23 14.07 4.08
N GLN A 102 8.27 14.63 3.48
CA GLN A 102 8.68 16.02 3.68
C GLN A 102 7.58 17.01 3.31
N TYR A 103 7.01 16.89 2.09
CA TYR A 103 5.92 17.77 1.65
C TYR A 103 4.64 17.63 2.47
N LEU A 104 4.34 16.45 3.00
CA LEU A 104 3.24 16.26 3.95
C LEU A 104 3.50 16.97 5.27
N GLN A 105 4.74 16.89 5.81
CA GLN A 105 5.12 17.56 7.06
C GLN A 105 5.12 19.09 6.93
N GLU A 106 5.53 19.64 5.79
CA GLU A 106 5.49 21.09 5.51
C GLU A 106 4.07 21.69 5.63
N VAL A 107 3.04 20.90 5.36
CA VAL A 107 1.63 21.31 5.50
C VAL A 107 0.99 20.81 6.81
N GLY A 108 1.82 20.45 7.81
CA GLY A 108 1.36 20.15 9.16
C GLY A 108 0.86 18.72 9.37
N VAL A 109 1.13 17.77 8.46
CA VAL A 109 0.82 16.36 8.68
C VAL A 109 1.82 15.76 9.66
N THR A 110 1.34 15.15 10.73
CA THR A 110 2.18 14.36 11.64
C THR A 110 2.28 12.94 11.13
N LEU A 111 3.47 12.53 10.71
CA LEU A 111 3.72 11.16 10.22
C LEU A 111 4.12 10.24 11.37
N GLU A 112 3.77 8.95 11.26
CA GLU A 112 4.20 7.94 12.22
C GLU A 112 5.73 7.74 12.14
N ASN A 113 6.39 7.81 13.28
CA ASN A 113 7.84 7.54 13.39
C ASN A 113 8.09 6.04 13.51
N ARG A 114 7.90 5.31 12.42
CA ARG A 114 8.21 3.87 12.33
C ARG A 114 8.98 3.55 11.07
N GLN A 115 9.74 2.48 11.12
CA GLN A 115 10.47 2.00 9.95
C GLN A 115 9.51 1.72 8.78
N TYR A 116 9.82 2.26 7.61
CA TYR A 116 9.06 2.01 6.38
C TYR A 116 9.22 0.55 5.94
N ASN A 117 8.12 -0.18 5.87
CA ASN A 117 8.06 -1.56 5.40
C ASN A 117 7.06 -1.67 4.25
N PRO A 118 7.50 -1.36 3.00
CA PRO A 118 6.62 -1.42 1.85
C PRO A 118 6.17 -2.84 1.56
N HIS A 119 4.87 -2.99 1.31
CA HIS A 119 4.24 -4.28 1.01
C HIS A 119 2.94 -4.07 0.24
N ILE A 120 2.48 -5.11 -0.44
CA ILE A 120 1.16 -5.13 -1.08
C ILE A 120 0.28 -6.10 -0.30
N THR A 121 -0.75 -5.59 0.36
CA THR A 121 -1.72 -6.45 1.06
C THR A 121 -2.49 -7.29 0.06
N VAL A 122 -2.34 -8.61 0.16
CA VAL A 122 -2.99 -9.59 -0.71
C VAL A 122 -4.33 -10.04 -0.12
N ALA A 123 -4.35 -10.34 1.18
CA ALA A 123 -5.54 -10.81 1.88
C ALA A 123 -5.48 -10.54 3.39
N ARG A 124 -6.65 -10.45 4.02
CA ARG A 124 -6.82 -10.42 5.48
C ARG A 124 -7.58 -11.65 5.93
N ILE A 125 -6.97 -12.49 6.75
CA ILE A 125 -7.56 -13.76 7.22
C ILE A 125 -8.25 -13.52 8.56
N LYS A 126 -9.55 -13.80 8.64
CA LYS A 126 -10.36 -13.57 9.85
C LYS A 126 -10.07 -14.54 11.01
N LYS A 127 -9.65 -15.76 10.72
CA LYS A 127 -9.31 -16.77 11.72
C LYS A 127 -7.87 -17.23 11.56
N THR A 128 -7.15 -17.27 12.66
CA THR A 128 -5.76 -17.73 12.69
C THR A 128 -5.69 -19.21 12.39
N ASN A 129 -5.04 -19.54 11.29
CA ASN A 129 -4.63 -20.91 11.00
C ASN A 129 -3.13 -20.90 10.66
N LYS A 130 -2.30 -21.27 11.64
CA LYS A 130 -0.83 -21.28 11.50
C LYS A 130 -0.36 -22.18 10.36
N ALA A 131 -1.00 -23.35 10.19
CA ALA A 131 -0.64 -24.31 9.13
C ALA A 131 -0.88 -23.68 7.74
N LEU A 132 -1.96 -22.96 7.59
CA LEU A 132 -2.32 -22.31 6.35
C LEU A 132 -1.38 -21.14 6.01
N VAL A 133 -1.02 -20.32 7.00
CA VAL A 133 -0.02 -19.25 6.81
C VAL A 133 1.32 -19.87 6.43
N GLY A 134 1.74 -20.95 7.09
CA GLY A 134 2.96 -21.69 6.75
C GLY A 134 2.95 -22.22 5.32
N SER A 135 1.85 -22.86 4.89
CA SER A 135 1.69 -23.33 3.51
C SER A 135 1.75 -22.17 2.50
N TYR A 136 1.08 -21.06 2.80
CA TYR A 136 1.12 -19.86 1.96
C TYR A 136 2.55 -19.36 1.75
N LEU A 137 3.30 -19.19 2.84
CA LEU A 137 4.68 -18.71 2.80
C LEU A 137 5.59 -19.66 1.99
N ASN A 138 5.46 -20.97 2.20
CA ASN A 138 6.25 -21.96 1.48
C ASN A 138 5.93 -22.01 -0.01
N ASN A 139 4.66 -22.02 -0.36
CA ASN A 139 4.20 -22.16 -1.75
C ASN A 139 4.55 -20.93 -2.61
N HIS A 140 4.64 -19.76 -1.99
CA HIS A 140 4.84 -18.51 -2.71
C HIS A 140 6.16 -17.79 -2.40
N ARG A 141 7.10 -18.44 -1.69
CA ARG A 141 8.39 -17.85 -1.29
C ARG A 141 9.22 -17.30 -2.46
N ASN A 142 9.08 -17.91 -3.64
CA ASN A 142 9.82 -17.55 -4.86
C ASN A 142 9.01 -16.59 -5.78
N PHE A 143 7.89 -16.08 -5.31
CA PHE A 143 7.11 -15.12 -6.09
C PHE A 143 7.95 -13.93 -6.52
N SER A 144 7.84 -13.55 -7.79
CA SER A 144 8.52 -12.39 -8.36
C SER A 144 7.65 -11.74 -9.42
N ALA A 145 7.57 -10.43 -9.37
CA ALA A 145 6.93 -9.58 -10.36
C ALA A 145 7.65 -8.23 -10.41
N HIS A 146 7.38 -7.43 -11.42
CA HIS A 146 7.85 -6.06 -11.50
C HIS A 146 6.87 -5.20 -12.30
N PHE A 147 6.94 -3.90 -12.12
CA PHE A 147 6.19 -2.92 -12.90
C PHE A 147 6.90 -1.56 -12.87
N ASP A 148 6.62 -0.73 -13.87
CA ASP A 148 7.19 0.59 -13.94
C ASP A 148 6.33 1.57 -13.13
N VAL A 149 6.99 2.36 -12.28
CA VAL A 149 6.41 3.44 -11.49
C VAL A 149 6.67 4.75 -12.21
N THR A 150 5.61 5.40 -12.64
CA THR A 150 5.64 6.69 -13.35
C THR A 150 5.01 7.82 -12.55
N GLY A 151 4.53 7.51 -11.34
CA GLY A 151 3.85 8.46 -10.48
C GLY A 151 3.34 7.80 -9.20
N PHE A 152 2.67 8.59 -8.39
CA PHE A 152 1.94 8.11 -7.21
C PHE A 152 0.59 8.81 -7.10
N SER A 153 -0.28 8.35 -6.21
CA SER A 153 -1.62 8.91 -6.06
C SER A 153 -1.97 9.17 -4.60
N LEU A 154 -2.83 10.16 -4.41
CA LEU A 154 -3.51 10.44 -3.15
C LEU A 154 -4.90 9.79 -3.17
N PHE A 155 -5.19 9.03 -2.14
CA PHE A 155 -6.47 8.34 -1.96
C PHE A 155 -7.19 8.82 -0.70
N SER A 156 -8.52 8.82 -0.78
CA SER A 156 -9.37 8.75 0.41
C SER A 156 -9.79 7.32 0.70
N SER A 157 -9.94 7.01 1.98
CA SER A 157 -10.41 5.72 2.48
C SER A 157 -11.68 5.91 3.28
N GLU A 158 -12.73 5.21 2.90
CA GLU A 158 -13.98 5.13 3.65
C GLU A 158 -14.16 3.72 4.19
N ARG A 159 -14.42 3.60 5.50
CA ARG A 159 -14.69 2.32 6.14
C ARG A 159 -16.17 1.96 5.99
N THR A 160 -16.43 0.81 5.37
CA THR A 160 -17.77 0.27 5.25
C THR A 160 -17.87 -1.08 5.99
N LYS A 161 -19.10 -1.58 6.16
CA LYS A 161 -19.35 -2.94 6.75
C LYS A 161 -18.71 -4.06 5.91
N LEU A 162 -18.48 -3.81 4.61
CA LEU A 162 -17.91 -4.78 3.67
C LEU A 162 -16.39 -4.65 3.51
N GLY A 163 -15.78 -3.60 4.08
CA GLY A 163 -14.36 -3.29 3.97
C GLY A 163 -14.11 -1.82 3.69
N ALA A 164 -12.87 -1.47 3.40
CA ALA A 164 -12.50 -0.12 3.01
C ALA A 164 -12.75 0.09 1.52
N ILE A 165 -13.36 1.20 1.17
CA ILE A 165 -13.48 1.71 -0.21
C ILE A 165 -12.42 2.80 -0.36
N TYR A 166 -11.65 2.73 -1.45
CA TYR A 166 -10.63 3.73 -1.78
C TYR A 166 -11.07 4.53 -3.00
N THR A 167 -11.05 5.84 -2.88
CA THR A 167 -11.32 6.77 -3.97
C THR A 167 -10.05 7.56 -4.27
N LYS A 168 -9.59 7.53 -5.51
CA LYS A 168 -8.45 8.32 -5.94
C LYS A 168 -8.86 9.78 -6.03
N LEU A 169 -8.16 10.65 -5.31
CA LEU A 169 -8.39 12.09 -5.31
C LEU A 169 -7.52 12.80 -6.34
N HIS A 170 -6.25 12.40 -6.44
CA HIS A 170 -5.30 13.02 -7.36
C HIS A 170 -4.19 12.04 -7.75
N SER A 171 -3.65 12.18 -8.97
CA SER A 171 -2.46 11.47 -9.47
C SER A 171 -1.33 12.49 -9.70
N TYR A 172 -0.11 12.09 -9.37
CA TYR A 172 1.12 12.88 -9.48
C TYR A 172 2.10 12.13 -10.35
N ASP A 173 2.30 12.58 -11.59
CA ASP A 173 3.21 11.96 -12.54
C ASP A 173 4.62 12.54 -12.41
N PHE A 174 5.66 11.73 -12.73
CA PHE A 174 7.07 12.11 -12.66
C PHE A 174 7.61 12.61 -13.99
#